data_1952e5c7c029d88c436d5a8d362a3e03
#
_entry.id   1952e5c7c029d88c436d5a8d362a3e03
#
_cell.length_a   1.000
_cell.length_b   1.000
_cell.length_c   1.000
_cell.angle_alpha   90.00
_cell.angle_beta   90.00
_cell.angle_gamma   90.00
#
_symmetry.space_group_name_H-M   'P 1'
#
loop_
_entity.id
_entity.type
_entity.pdbx_description
1 polymer ?
#
loop_
_entity_poly.entity_id
_entity_poly.type
_entity_poly.pdbx_seq_one_letter_code
_entity_poly.pdbx_strand_id
1 'polypeptide(L)'
;MTPQAILDKFGPREAMEYDVLIVGGGPGGLAAAIRIKQLAAAQNKEVSVVVLEKGSEPGAHILSGAVMDPKAMTELFPNWKELGAPLSQPVTGDDVYILTETGSFRTPNALVPNCMHNDGNYVISLGNVVRWMATQAEALGVEIFPGFSAAEVLYTEGGAVKGVATGNLGIEKSGAPGGGFQLGMELHSKYTVFAEGARGHLGKQLIAKFMLDANREPASYSIGIKELWEVPAAKAQPGKVVHTAGWPMDASTFGGGFLYHLADNKVALGFVRYTFALVVRTHVQLLSILQRIRCQNQWSY
;
A
#
# COMPACT_ATOMS: atom_id res chain seq x y z
N MET A 1 25.45 -9.70 -18.19
CA MET A 1 25.78 -8.44 -18.90
C MET A 1 25.53 -7.28 -17.96
N THR A 2 26.32 -6.22 -18.04
CA THR A 2 26.03 -4.97 -17.32
C THR A 2 24.84 -4.24 -17.98
N PRO A 3 24.10 -3.36 -17.26
CA PRO A 3 23.03 -2.57 -17.88
C PRO A 3 23.50 -1.80 -19.12
N GLN A 4 24.70 -1.22 -19.10
CA GLN A 4 25.29 -0.53 -20.26
C GLN A 4 25.51 -1.48 -21.44
N ALA A 5 26.07 -2.67 -21.21
CA ALA A 5 26.31 -3.64 -22.27
C ALA A 5 24.98 -4.18 -22.90
N ILE A 6 23.87 -4.15 -22.14
CA ILE A 6 22.54 -4.45 -22.69
C ILE A 6 22.09 -3.30 -23.60
N LEU A 7 22.24 -2.06 -23.18
CA LEU A 7 21.88 -0.90 -24.00
C LEU A 7 22.73 -0.81 -25.27
N ASP A 8 24.03 -1.07 -25.18
CA ASP A 8 24.97 -1.06 -26.35
C ASP A 8 24.58 -2.13 -27.38
N LYS A 9 24.00 -3.25 -26.92
CA LYS A 9 23.63 -4.39 -27.80
C LYS A 9 22.20 -4.27 -28.35
N PHE A 10 21.24 -3.81 -27.55
CA PHE A 10 19.82 -3.86 -27.86
C PHE A 10 19.16 -2.48 -27.91
N GLY A 11 19.86 -1.42 -27.50
CA GLY A 11 19.33 -0.06 -27.49
C GLY A 11 19.30 0.62 -28.85
N PRO A 12 18.87 1.88 -28.89
CA PRO A 12 18.34 2.65 -27.76
C PRO A 12 16.99 2.14 -27.26
N ARG A 13 16.59 2.51 -26.03
CA ARG A 13 15.23 2.27 -25.54
C ARG A 13 14.25 3.13 -26.31
N GLU A 14 13.05 2.60 -26.53
CA GLU A 14 11.92 3.42 -26.96
C GLU A 14 11.52 4.38 -25.85
N ALA A 15 11.11 5.59 -26.22
CA ALA A 15 10.74 6.63 -25.27
C ALA A 15 9.31 7.12 -25.52
N MET A 16 8.59 7.38 -24.43
CA MET A 16 7.26 8.02 -24.44
C MET A 16 7.32 9.29 -23.58
N GLU A 17 6.55 10.29 -23.94
CA GLU A 17 6.54 11.58 -23.24
C GLU A 17 5.16 11.85 -22.62
N TYR A 18 5.15 12.33 -21.38
CA TYR A 18 3.97 12.68 -20.60
C TYR A 18 4.18 14.01 -19.86
N ASP A 19 3.08 14.65 -19.50
CA ASP A 19 3.16 15.79 -18.59
C ASP A 19 3.50 15.34 -17.17
N VAL A 20 2.83 14.27 -16.72
CA VAL A 20 3.03 13.71 -15.37
C VAL A 20 3.20 12.19 -15.44
N LEU A 21 4.27 11.71 -14.85
CA LEU A 21 4.56 10.30 -14.64
C LEU A 21 4.44 9.99 -13.14
N ILE A 22 3.69 8.94 -12.80
CA ILE A 22 3.52 8.47 -11.42
C ILE A 22 4.06 7.06 -11.30
N VAL A 23 5.01 6.85 -10.41
CA VAL A 23 5.60 5.54 -10.11
C VAL A 23 4.91 4.96 -8.90
N GLY A 24 4.07 3.95 -9.12
CA GLY A 24 3.28 3.24 -8.12
C GLY A 24 1.78 3.51 -8.23
N GLY A 25 1.03 2.47 -8.63
CA GLY A 25 -0.44 2.45 -8.74
C GLY A 25 -1.15 2.14 -7.41
N GLY A 26 -0.57 2.54 -6.29
CA GLY A 26 -1.19 2.45 -4.96
C GLY A 26 -2.16 3.60 -4.69
N PRO A 27 -2.76 3.65 -3.47
CA PRO A 27 -3.76 4.67 -3.12
C PRO A 27 -3.27 6.10 -3.33
N GLY A 28 -2.02 6.39 -2.93
CA GLY A 28 -1.42 7.72 -3.07
C GLY A 28 -1.18 8.12 -4.52
N GLY A 29 -0.64 7.21 -5.34
CA GLY A 29 -0.38 7.45 -6.76
C GLY A 29 -1.67 7.66 -7.55
N LEU A 30 -2.67 6.80 -7.35
CA LEU A 30 -3.97 6.93 -8.01
C LEU A 30 -4.73 8.18 -7.55
N ALA A 31 -4.70 8.51 -6.26
CA ALA A 31 -5.31 9.74 -5.77
C ALA A 31 -4.69 10.99 -6.42
N ALA A 32 -3.36 11.01 -6.57
CA ALA A 32 -2.67 12.09 -7.27
C ALA A 32 -3.09 12.15 -8.75
N ALA A 33 -3.08 11.01 -9.46
CA ALA A 33 -3.49 10.93 -10.86
C ALA A 33 -4.91 11.46 -11.08
N ILE A 34 -5.86 10.95 -10.30
CA ILE A 34 -7.27 11.35 -10.35
C ILE A 34 -7.40 12.85 -10.10
N ARG A 35 -6.76 13.35 -9.04
CA ARG A 35 -6.87 14.77 -8.67
C ARG A 35 -6.29 15.69 -9.73
N ILE A 36 -5.17 15.32 -10.35
CA ILE A 36 -4.57 16.06 -11.47
C ILE A 36 -5.53 16.14 -12.63
N LYS A 37 -6.15 15.02 -13.04
CA LYS A 37 -7.12 15.01 -14.14
C LYS A 37 -8.38 15.81 -13.83
N GLN A 38 -8.90 15.72 -12.60
CA GLN A 38 -10.05 16.55 -12.17
C GLN A 38 -9.74 18.05 -12.25
N LEU A 39 -8.56 18.47 -11.77
CA LEU A 39 -8.14 19.88 -11.80
C LEU A 39 -7.85 20.35 -13.22
N ALA A 40 -7.27 19.51 -14.07
CA ALA A 40 -7.05 19.81 -15.47
C ALA A 40 -8.38 20.04 -16.21
N ALA A 41 -9.36 19.15 -16.01
CA ALA A 41 -10.70 19.28 -16.58
C ALA A 41 -11.41 20.57 -16.10
N ALA A 42 -11.33 20.89 -14.82
CA ALA A 42 -11.92 22.11 -14.25
C ALA A 42 -11.31 23.40 -14.83
N GLN A 43 -10.07 23.32 -15.34
CA GLN A 43 -9.36 24.45 -15.99
C GLN A 43 -9.37 24.38 -17.50
N ASN A 44 -10.10 23.44 -18.12
CA ASN A 44 -10.10 23.16 -19.56
C ASN A 44 -8.69 22.98 -20.13
N LYS A 45 -7.82 22.26 -19.38
CA LYS A 45 -6.46 21.94 -19.81
C LYS A 45 -6.34 20.46 -20.10
N GLU A 46 -5.61 20.13 -21.15
CA GLU A 46 -5.16 18.76 -21.38
C GLU A 46 -3.85 18.51 -20.63
N VAL A 47 -3.83 17.44 -19.85
CA VAL A 47 -2.65 16.97 -19.13
C VAL A 47 -2.56 15.46 -19.30
N SER A 48 -1.50 14.99 -19.93
CA SER A 48 -1.22 13.57 -20.07
C SER A 48 -0.65 13.03 -18.76
N VAL A 49 -1.28 11.96 -18.22
CA VAL A 49 -0.87 11.32 -16.96
C VAL A 49 -0.72 9.83 -17.15
N VAL A 50 0.43 9.30 -16.79
CA VAL A 50 0.70 7.86 -16.81
C VAL A 50 1.08 7.36 -15.42
N VAL A 51 0.60 6.17 -15.06
CA VAL A 51 0.93 5.48 -13.82
C VAL A 51 1.62 4.16 -14.15
N LEU A 52 2.83 3.95 -13.63
CA LEU A 52 3.52 2.66 -13.67
C LEU A 52 3.17 1.86 -12.42
N GLU A 53 2.73 0.61 -12.61
CA GLU A 53 2.47 -0.33 -11.53
C GLU A 53 3.25 -1.64 -11.76
N LYS A 54 4.06 -2.06 -10.80
CA LYS A 54 4.84 -3.29 -10.90
C LYS A 54 4.01 -4.56 -10.76
N GLY A 55 2.89 -4.48 -10.06
CA GLY A 55 1.94 -5.58 -9.92
C GLY A 55 1.20 -5.87 -11.22
N SER A 56 0.65 -7.06 -11.35
CA SER A 56 -0.17 -7.47 -12.50
C SER A 56 -1.42 -6.60 -12.68
N GLU A 57 -1.84 -5.93 -11.62
CA GLU A 57 -2.91 -4.95 -11.58
C GLU A 57 -2.72 -4.02 -10.37
N PRO A 58 -3.26 -2.80 -10.36
CA PRO A 58 -3.31 -1.97 -9.17
C PRO A 58 -4.00 -2.69 -8.01
N GLY A 59 -3.39 -2.64 -6.83
CA GLY A 59 -3.93 -3.32 -5.65
C GLY A 59 -3.50 -4.78 -5.44
N ALA A 60 -2.86 -5.43 -6.42
CA ALA A 60 -2.44 -6.84 -6.31
C ALA A 60 -1.48 -7.10 -5.14
N HIS A 61 -0.63 -6.15 -4.81
CA HIS A 61 0.35 -6.28 -3.71
C HIS A 61 -0.11 -5.69 -2.38
N ILE A 62 -1.36 -5.25 -2.29
CA ILE A 62 -1.89 -4.64 -1.06
C ILE A 62 -2.47 -5.72 -0.16
N LEU A 63 -1.84 -5.92 1.00
CA LEU A 63 -2.28 -6.88 2.02
C LEU A 63 -3.25 -6.26 3.03
N SER A 64 -3.32 -4.94 3.11
CA SER A 64 -4.15 -4.27 4.11
C SER A 64 -5.64 -4.58 3.91
N GLY A 65 -6.24 -5.25 4.90
CA GLY A 65 -7.68 -5.17 5.15
C GLY A 65 -7.81 -4.16 6.27
N ALA A 66 -8.28 -2.97 5.98
CA ALA A 66 -8.12 -1.82 6.85
C ALA A 66 -9.46 -1.38 7.44
N VAL A 67 -9.39 -0.63 8.53
CA VAL A 67 -10.46 0.31 8.89
C VAL A 67 -10.07 1.63 8.23
N MET A 68 -10.97 2.18 7.43
CA MET A 68 -10.73 3.37 6.62
C MET A 68 -11.68 4.50 7.04
N ASP A 69 -11.10 5.67 7.35
CA ASP A 69 -11.83 6.94 7.40
C ASP A 69 -12.21 7.34 5.96
N PRO A 70 -13.50 7.52 5.64
CA PRO A 70 -13.94 7.86 4.30
C PRO A 70 -13.63 9.30 3.88
N LYS A 71 -13.03 10.11 4.73
CA LYS A 71 -12.78 11.54 4.49
C LYS A 71 -12.04 11.77 3.18
N ALA A 72 -10.89 11.11 2.98
CA ALA A 72 -10.10 11.27 1.75
C ALA A 72 -10.88 10.82 0.50
N MET A 73 -11.68 9.75 0.62
CA MET A 73 -12.55 9.30 -0.46
C MET A 73 -13.63 10.33 -0.78
N THR A 74 -14.25 10.92 0.24
CA THR A 74 -15.28 11.95 0.11
C THR A 74 -14.72 13.24 -0.51
N GLU A 75 -13.49 13.61 -0.17
CA GLU A 75 -12.81 14.77 -0.77
C GLU A 75 -12.46 14.53 -2.25
N LEU A 76 -12.07 13.32 -2.60
CA LEU A 76 -11.70 12.96 -3.98
C LEU A 76 -12.93 12.72 -4.87
N PHE A 77 -13.95 12.05 -4.33
CA PHE A 77 -15.21 11.70 -4.97
C PHE A 77 -16.38 11.98 -4.03
N PRO A 78 -16.99 13.19 -4.03
CA PRO A 78 -18.13 13.49 -3.15
C PRO A 78 -19.31 12.52 -3.30
N ASN A 79 -19.47 11.93 -4.48
CA ASN A 79 -20.51 10.96 -4.83
C ASN A 79 -20.00 9.50 -4.88
N TRP A 80 -18.96 9.16 -4.10
CA TRP A 80 -18.34 7.83 -4.13
C TRP A 80 -19.31 6.67 -3.87
N LYS A 81 -20.38 6.90 -3.09
CA LYS A 81 -21.42 5.88 -2.84
C LYS A 81 -22.20 5.56 -4.10
N GLU A 82 -22.57 6.57 -4.86
CA GLU A 82 -23.30 6.45 -6.13
C GLU A 82 -22.42 5.82 -7.21
N LEU A 83 -21.13 6.10 -7.18
CA LEU A 83 -20.12 5.50 -8.05
C LEU A 83 -19.76 4.05 -7.67
N GLY A 84 -20.36 3.51 -6.61
CA GLY A 84 -20.14 2.13 -6.20
C GLY A 84 -18.75 1.85 -5.61
N ALA A 85 -18.14 2.82 -4.91
CA ALA A 85 -16.90 2.57 -4.21
C ALA A 85 -17.06 1.43 -3.19
N PRO A 86 -16.10 0.51 -3.07
CA PRO A 86 -16.23 -0.68 -2.24
C PRO A 86 -16.01 -0.42 -0.73
N LEU A 87 -16.70 0.60 -0.20
CA LEU A 87 -16.82 0.92 1.21
C LEU A 87 -18.21 0.48 1.69
N SER A 88 -18.47 -0.83 1.66
CA SER A 88 -19.80 -1.38 1.90
C SER A 88 -20.07 -1.75 3.34
N GLN A 89 -19.02 -1.96 4.16
CA GLN A 89 -19.17 -2.42 5.54
C GLN A 89 -18.82 -1.30 6.54
N PRO A 90 -19.81 -0.54 7.05
CA PRO A 90 -19.53 0.44 8.10
C PRO A 90 -19.10 -0.27 9.39
N VAL A 91 -18.30 0.42 10.20
CA VAL A 91 -17.96 -0.04 11.56
C VAL A 91 -19.25 -0.04 12.39
N THR A 92 -19.53 -1.17 13.06
CA THR A 92 -20.72 -1.38 13.90
C THR A 92 -20.38 -1.50 15.39
N GLY A 93 -19.11 -1.68 15.72
CA GLY A 93 -18.62 -1.76 17.08
C GLY A 93 -17.11 -1.72 17.12
N ASP A 94 -16.57 -1.13 18.18
CA ASP A 94 -15.14 -0.91 18.37
C ASP A 94 -14.75 -1.29 19.80
N ASP A 95 -13.83 -2.26 19.93
CA ASP A 95 -13.36 -2.74 21.21
C ASP A 95 -11.84 -2.67 21.30
N VAL A 96 -11.32 -2.28 22.45
CA VAL A 96 -9.87 -2.32 22.74
C VAL A 96 -9.63 -3.24 23.93
N TYR A 97 -8.75 -4.22 23.75
CA TYR A 97 -8.37 -5.16 24.79
C TYR A 97 -6.91 -5.02 25.18
N ILE A 98 -6.62 -5.08 26.46
CA ILE A 98 -5.28 -5.30 26.98
C ILE A 98 -5.12 -6.79 27.25
N LEU A 99 -4.12 -7.39 26.60
CA LEU A 99 -3.80 -8.81 26.74
C LEU A 99 -2.75 -9.01 27.82
N THR A 100 -2.92 -10.07 28.58
CA THR A 100 -1.90 -10.63 29.50
C THR A 100 -1.53 -12.04 29.06
N GLU A 101 -0.56 -12.67 29.70
CA GLU A 101 -0.17 -14.04 29.36
C GLU A 101 -1.32 -15.04 29.52
N THR A 102 -2.22 -14.81 30.44
CA THR A 102 -3.28 -15.76 30.84
C THR A 102 -4.70 -15.25 30.63
N GLY A 103 -4.87 -14.00 30.17
CA GLY A 103 -6.20 -13.42 30.02
C GLY A 103 -6.23 -12.12 29.21
N SER A 104 -7.41 -11.52 29.21
CA SER A 104 -7.63 -10.23 28.56
C SER A 104 -8.54 -9.34 29.38
N PHE A 105 -8.37 -8.03 29.24
CA PHE A 105 -9.22 -7.02 29.87
C PHE A 105 -9.74 -6.06 28.77
N ARG A 106 -11.05 -5.91 28.66
CA ARG A 106 -11.66 -4.92 27.75
C ARG A 106 -11.55 -3.53 28.36
N THR A 107 -10.92 -2.61 27.66
CA THR A 107 -10.84 -1.21 28.07
C THR A 107 -12.21 -0.56 27.94
N PRO A 108 -12.76 0.09 28.98
CA PRO A 108 -13.99 0.86 28.85
C PRO A 108 -13.83 1.94 27.78
N ASN A 109 -14.82 2.10 26.89
CA ASN A 109 -14.73 3.05 25.77
C ASN A 109 -14.41 4.49 26.21
N ALA A 110 -14.89 4.91 27.38
CA ALA A 110 -14.59 6.24 27.93
C ALA A 110 -13.10 6.48 28.25
N LEU A 111 -12.31 5.42 28.34
CA LEU A 111 -10.85 5.50 28.57
C LEU A 111 -10.04 5.32 27.28
N VAL A 112 -10.69 5.00 26.17
CA VAL A 112 -10.04 4.87 24.87
C VAL A 112 -9.85 6.28 24.29
N PRO A 113 -8.64 6.64 23.84
CA PRO A 113 -8.40 7.95 23.21
C PRO A 113 -9.27 8.16 21.97
N ASN A 114 -9.76 9.37 21.74
CA ASN A 114 -10.63 9.69 20.60
C ASN A 114 -10.06 9.29 19.24
N CYS A 115 -8.75 9.35 19.07
CA CYS A 115 -8.08 8.97 17.82
C CYS A 115 -8.11 7.46 17.53
N MET A 116 -8.53 6.63 18.48
CA MET A 116 -8.70 5.18 18.33
C MET A 116 -10.16 4.77 18.11
N HIS A 117 -11.10 5.70 18.18
CA HIS A 117 -12.50 5.42 17.86
C HIS A 117 -12.72 5.38 16.35
N ASN A 118 -13.55 4.45 15.90
CA ASN A 118 -13.81 4.18 14.49
C ASN A 118 -15.26 4.49 14.06
N ASP A 119 -15.95 5.34 14.80
CA ASP A 119 -17.29 5.76 14.44
C ASP A 119 -17.31 6.47 13.07
N GLY A 120 -18.16 6.01 12.16
CA GLY A 120 -18.23 6.53 10.79
C GLY A 120 -17.19 5.98 9.82
N ASN A 121 -16.26 5.17 10.29
CA ASN A 121 -15.27 4.48 9.47
C ASN A 121 -15.86 3.21 8.83
N TYR A 122 -15.13 2.63 7.89
CA TYR A 122 -15.52 1.43 7.14
C TYR A 122 -14.46 0.35 7.25
N VAL A 123 -14.89 -0.90 7.43
CA VAL A 123 -14.02 -2.07 7.29
C VAL A 123 -13.95 -2.43 5.82
N ILE A 124 -12.76 -2.38 5.23
CA ILE A 124 -12.57 -2.50 3.79
C ILE A 124 -11.44 -3.47 3.42
N SER A 125 -11.42 -3.88 2.15
CA SER A 125 -10.20 -4.35 1.49
C SER A 125 -9.59 -3.19 0.72
N LEU A 126 -8.41 -2.71 1.15
CA LEU A 126 -7.73 -1.61 0.47
C LEU A 126 -7.33 -1.99 -0.96
N GLY A 127 -7.04 -3.27 -1.22
CA GLY A 127 -6.79 -3.76 -2.58
C GLY A 127 -7.99 -3.55 -3.50
N ASN A 128 -9.21 -3.83 -3.01
CA ASN A 128 -10.44 -3.61 -3.78
C ASN A 128 -10.70 -2.11 -4.01
N VAL A 129 -10.45 -1.28 -3.00
CA VAL A 129 -10.56 0.19 -3.15
C VAL A 129 -9.60 0.69 -4.22
N VAL A 130 -8.37 0.20 -4.24
CA VAL A 130 -7.36 0.61 -5.23
C VAL A 130 -7.72 0.14 -6.64
N ARG A 131 -8.27 -1.08 -6.82
CA ARG A 131 -8.78 -1.53 -8.13
C ARG A 131 -9.90 -0.62 -8.64
N TRP A 132 -10.84 -0.28 -7.75
CA TRP A 132 -11.91 0.66 -8.09
C TRP A 132 -11.35 2.05 -8.44
N MET A 133 -10.39 2.57 -7.68
CA MET A 133 -9.74 3.84 -7.99
C MET A 133 -9.03 3.82 -9.34
N ALA A 134 -8.40 2.69 -9.71
CA ALA A 134 -7.78 2.55 -11.02
C ALA A 134 -8.81 2.67 -12.14
N THR A 135 -9.97 2.03 -12.02
CA THR A 135 -11.07 2.18 -12.99
C THR A 135 -11.54 3.63 -13.09
N GLN A 136 -11.63 4.37 -11.96
CA GLN A 136 -11.99 5.79 -12.00
C GLN A 136 -10.89 6.64 -12.64
N ALA A 137 -9.62 6.33 -12.42
CA ALA A 137 -8.50 7.03 -13.05
C ALA A 137 -8.50 6.83 -14.57
N GLU A 138 -8.69 5.60 -15.04
CA GLU A 138 -8.80 5.29 -16.48
C GLU A 138 -9.99 6.00 -17.13
N ALA A 139 -11.13 6.06 -16.45
CA ALA A 139 -12.32 6.80 -16.92
C ALA A 139 -12.05 8.32 -17.08
N LEU A 140 -11.09 8.86 -16.33
CA LEU A 140 -10.63 10.25 -16.45
C LEU A 140 -9.51 10.41 -17.49
N GLY A 141 -9.11 9.36 -18.19
CA GLY A 141 -8.05 9.37 -19.20
C GLY A 141 -6.63 9.32 -18.60
N VAL A 142 -6.46 8.66 -17.48
CA VAL A 142 -5.13 8.26 -16.98
C VAL A 142 -4.72 6.96 -17.66
N GLU A 143 -3.50 6.91 -18.18
CA GLU A 143 -2.92 5.66 -18.68
C GLU A 143 -2.30 4.90 -17.52
N ILE A 144 -2.66 3.63 -17.35
CA ILE A 144 -2.08 2.76 -16.31
C ILE A 144 -1.34 1.61 -16.98
N PHE A 145 -0.06 1.42 -16.64
CA PHE A 145 0.78 0.34 -17.15
C PHE A 145 1.04 -0.69 -16.04
N PRO A 146 0.16 -1.69 -15.87
CA PRO A 146 0.38 -2.78 -14.93
C PRO A 146 1.45 -3.75 -15.46
N GLY A 147 2.20 -4.38 -14.55
CA GLY A 147 3.30 -5.29 -14.89
C GLY A 147 4.62 -4.59 -15.24
N PHE A 148 4.64 -3.27 -15.31
CA PHE A 148 5.84 -2.51 -15.62
C PHE A 148 6.45 -1.89 -14.36
N SER A 149 7.61 -2.39 -13.96
CA SER A 149 8.36 -1.83 -12.84
C SER A 149 9.27 -0.69 -13.31
N ALA A 150 9.18 0.47 -12.69
CA ALA A 150 10.22 1.48 -12.85
C ALA A 150 11.53 0.96 -12.21
N ALA A 151 12.61 0.89 -13.00
CA ALA A 151 13.87 0.28 -12.59
C ALA A 151 15.01 1.29 -12.43
N GLU A 152 14.94 2.40 -13.15
CA GLU A 152 16.00 3.40 -13.20
C GLU A 152 15.40 4.81 -13.23
N VAL A 153 16.01 5.75 -12.49
CA VAL A 153 15.67 7.18 -12.59
C VAL A 153 16.53 7.80 -13.67
N LEU A 154 15.91 8.45 -14.62
CA LEU A 154 16.58 9.16 -15.70
C LEU A 154 16.77 10.63 -15.31
N TYR A 155 17.93 11.17 -15.69
CA TYR A 155 18.30 12.55 -15.38
C TYR A 155 18.62 13.33 -16.64
N THR A 156 18.37 14.63 -16.62
CA THR A 156 18.88 15.57 -17.60
C THR A 156 20.39 15.78 -17.40
N GLU A 157 21.08 16.39 -18.36
CA GLU A 157 22.48 16.80 -18.20
C GLU A 157 22.72 17.71 -16.99
N GLY A 158 21.71 18.53 -16.65
CA GLY A 158 21.73 19.39 -15.46
C GLY A 158 21.40 18.66 -14.15
N GLY A 159 21.18 17.33 -14.17
CA GLY A 159 20.93 16.50 -12.99
C GLY A 159 19.48 16.53 -12.47
N ALA A 160 18.56 17.21 -13.13
CA ALA A 160 17.14 17.14 -12.81
C ALA A 160 16.54 15.79 -13.25
N VAL A 161 15.51 15.32 -12.56
CA VAL A 161 14.79 14.11 -12.96
C VAL A 161 14.07 14.36 -14.29
N LYS A 162 14.37 13.50 -15.28
CA LYS A 162 13.76 13.52 -16.63
C LYS A 162 12.58 12.55 -16.74
N GLY A 163 12.58 11.52 -15.92
CA GLY A 163 11.59 10.44 -15.95
C GLY A 163 12.16 9.16 -15.36
N VAL A 164 11.64 8.02 -15.81
CA VAL A 164 12.17 6.70 -15.41
C VAL A 164 12.28 5.77 -16.61
N ALA A 165 13.15 4.75 -16.48
CA ALA A 165 13.16 3.61 -17.38
C ALA A 165 12.51 2.40 -16.69
N THR A 166 11.74 1.61 -17.46
CA THR A 166 11.18 0.34 -16.98
C THR A 166 12.25 -0.76 -17.01
N GLY A 167 12.01 -1.80 -16.22
CA GLY A 167 12.87 -2.99 -16.23
C GLY A 167 12.77 -3.76 -17.54
N ASN A 168 13.86 -4.44 -17.90
CA ASN A 168 13.87 -5.35 -19.04
C ASN A 168 13.04 -6.59 -18.71
N LEU A 169 12.32 -7.14 -19.68
CA LEU A 169 11.58 -8.39 -19.58
C LEU A 169 12.40 -9.56 -20.18
N GLY A 170 12.04 -10.80 -19.81
CA GLY A 170 12.70 -12.00 -20.36
C GLY A 170 14.18 -12.15 -19.96
N ILE A 171 14.58 -11.66 -18.78
CA ILE A 171 15.91 -11.88 -18.21
C ILE A 171 15.91 -13.25 -17.50
N GLU A 172 16.87 -14.09 -17.83
CA GLU A 172 17.12 -15.37 -17.19
C GLU A 172 17.68 -15.21 -15.76
N LYS A 173 17.63 -16.28 -14.97
CA LYS A 173 18.23 -16.30 -13.61
C LYS A 173 19.74 -15.98 -13.60
N SER A 174 20.42 -16.24 -14.71
CA SER A 174 21.82 -15.88 -14.92
C SER A 174 22.08 -14.38 -15.09
N GLY A 175 21.02 -13.58 -15.26
CA GLY A 175 21.11 -12.16 -15.64
C GLY A 175 21.33 -11.94 -17.15
N ALA A 176 21.29 -12.98 -17.96
CA ALA A 176 21.43 -12.86 -19.41
C ALA A 176 20.04 -12.69 -20.09
N PRO A 177 19.98 -12.01 -21.25
CA PRO A 177 18.79 -11.97 -22.07
C PRO A 177 18.40 -13.37 -22.56
N GLY A 178 17.16 -13.79 -22.29
CA GLY A 178 16.60 -15.07 -22.77
C GLY A 178 15.86 -14.93 -24.09
N GLY A 179 15.19 -16.03 -24.53
CA GLY A 179 14.49 -16.06 -25.82
C GLY A 179 13.30 -15.10 -25.95
N GLY A 180 12.74 -14.64 -24.82
CA GLY A 180 11.65 -13.63 -24.74
C GLY A 180 12.14 -12.25 -24.26
N PHE A 181 13.41 -11.94 -24.46
CA PHE A 181 13.96 -10.67 -24.02
C PHE A 181 13.32 -9.48 -24.72
N GLN A 182 12.90 -8.50 -23.91
CA GLN A 182 12.44 -7.19 -24.37
C GLN A 182 13.16 -6.12 -23.55
N LEU A 183 13.73 -5.15 -24.25
CA LEU A 183 14.35 -3.99 -23.61
C LEU A 183 13.27 -3.14 -22.94
N GLY A 184 13.53 -2.64 -21.73
CA GLY A 184 12.66 -1.68 -21.08
C GLY A 184 12.55 -0.38 -21.89
N MET A 185 11.46 0.36 -21.68
CA MET A 185 11.23 1.65 -22.32
C MET A 185 11.55 2.81 -21.35
N GLU A 186 11.75 3.99 -21.90
CA GLU A 186 11.90 5.23 -21.15
C GLU A 186 10.55 5.99 -21.13
N LEU A 187 10.13 6.44 -19.95
CA LEU A 187 9.03 7.36 -19.82
C LEU A 187 9.59 8.70 -19.35
N HIS A 188 9.53 9.68 -20.21
CA HIS A 188 9.94 11.04 -19.91
C HIS A 188 8.74 11.85 -19.44
N SER A 189 8.97 12.82 -18.55
CA SER A 189 7.88 13.65 -18.05
C SER A 189 8.35 15.02 -17.58
N LYS A 190 7.45 15.98 -17.58
CA LYS A 190 7.69 17.30 -16.96
C LYS A 190 7.77 17.19 -15.44
N TYR A 191 6.93 16.31 -14.87
CA TYR A 191 6.90 16.02 -13.42
C TYR A 191 6.83 14.52 -13.19
N THR A 192 7.68 14.02 -12.30
CA THR A 192 7.67 12.62 -11.87
C THR A 192 7.28 12.53 -10.39
N VAL A 193 6.24 11.78 -10.08
CA VAL A 193 5.75 11.52 -8.72
C VAL A 193 6.17 10.11 -8.30
N PHE A 194 6.97 9.98 -7.25
CA PHE A 194 7.37 8.69 -6.70
C PHE A 194 6.43 8.29 -5.57
N ALA A 195 5.46 7.43 -5.89
CA ALA A 195 4.43 6.92 -4.99
C ALA A 195 4.64 5.43 -4.65
N GLU A 196 5.90 5.02 -4.50
CA GLU A 196 6.35 3.63 -4.35
C GLU A 196 6.09 3.01 -2.96
N GLY A 197 5.42 3.75 -2.06
CA GLY A 197 5.18 3.32 -0.68
C GLY A 197 6.39 3.48 0.24
N ALA A 198 6.31 2.90 1.44
CA ALA A 198 7.25 3.14 2.53
C ALA A 198 8.72 2.74 2.23
N ARG A 199 8.94 1.84 1.29
CA ARG A 199 10.28 1.33 0.93
C ARG A 199 10.51 1.29 -0.57
N GLY A 200 10.09 2.33 -1.27
CA GLY A 200 10.36 2.51 -2.69
C GLY A 200 11.85 2.42 -3.00
N HIS A 201 12.24 1.65 -4.02
CA HIS A 201 13.66 1.47 -4.32
C HIS A 201 14.27 2.64 -5.08
N LEU A 202 13.51 3.31 -5.96
CA LEU A 202 13.94 4.54 -6.63
C LEU A 202 13.90 5.73 -5.67
N GLY A 203 12.89 5.79 -4.79
CA GLY A 203 12.81 6.79 -3.74
C GLY A 203 14.06 6.84 -2.85
N LYS A 204 14.64 5.68 -2.52
CA LYS A 204 15.91 5.62 -1.77
C LYS A 204 17.08 6.25 -2.53
N GLN A 205 17.16 6.06 -3.84
CA GLN A 205 18.20 6.65 -4.67
C GLN A 205 18.06 8.17 -4.72
N LEU A 206 16.82 8.67 -4.83
CA LEU A 206 16.52 10.10 -4.82
C LEU A 206 16.84 10.75 -3.46
N ILE A 207 16.43 10.08 -2.36
CA ILE A 207 16.76 10.53 -1.00
C ILE A 207 18.27 10.71 -0.85
N ALA A 208 19.04 9.69 -1.23
CA ALA A 208 20.50 9.75 -1.15
C ALA A 208 21.11 10.82 -2.08
N LYS A 209 20.64 10.90 -3.34
CA LYS A 209 21.18 11.84 -4.34
C LYS A 209 20.92 13.30 -3.98
N PHE A 210 19.70 13.60 -3.51
CA PHE A 210 19.27 14.97 -3.23
C PHE A 210 19.25 15.31 -1.73
N MET A 211 19.76 14.40 -0.87
CA MET A 211 19.81 14.56 0.59
C MET A 211 18.41 14.94 1.17
N LEU A 212 17.35 14.26 0.71
CA LEU A 212 15.97 14.62 1.07
C LEU A 212 15.63 14.31 2.53
N ASP A 213 16.43 13.49 3.21
CA ASP A 213 16.36 13.17 4.62
C ASP A 213 17.24 14.04 5.51
N ALA A 214 17.96 15.02 4.94
CA ALA A 214 18.79 15.93 5.72
C ALA A 214 17.94 16.69 6.75
N ASN A 215 18.37 16.69 8.01
CA ASN A 215 17.67 17.31 9.14
C ASN A 215 16.26 16.76 9.38
N ARG A 216 16.01 15.48 9.04
CA ARG A 216 14.79 14.76 9.35
C ARG A 216 15.05 13.70 10.42
N GLU A 217 14.02 13.40 11.21
CA GLU A 217 14.07 12.26 12.12
C GLU A 217 14.17 10.95 11.34
N PRO A 218 14.89 9.95 11.86
CA PRO A 218 14.97 8.63 11.23
C PRO A 218 13.57 8.03 11.01
N ALA A 219 13.38 7.38 9.86
CA ALA A 219 12.13 6.69 9.59
C ALA A 219 11.90 5.54 10.59
N SER A 220 10.69 5.48 11.12
CA SER A 220 10.23 4.38 11.97
C SER A 220 9.63 3.27 11.14
N TYR A 221 9.94 2.03 11.47
CA TYR A 221 9.42 0.87 10.76
C TYR A 221 8.72 -0.09 11.72
N SER A 222 7.63 -0.68 11.24
CA SER A 222 6.95 -1.78 11.90
C SER A 222 6.86 -2.97 10.96
N ILE A 223 6.89 -4.18 11.53
CA ILE A 223 6.59 -5.40 10.79
C ILE A 223 5.23 -5.90 11.24
N GLY A 224 4.39 -6.30 10.27
CA GLY A 224 3.08 -6.87 10.52
C GLY A 224 2.90 -8.19 9.80
N ILE A 225 2.06 -9.04 10.39
CA ILE A 225 1.54 -10.25 9.76
C ILE A 225 0.03 -10.15 9.77
N LYS A 226 -0.60 -10.60 8.70
CA LYS A 226 -2.06 -10.62 8.57
C LYS A 226 -2.51 -11.96 8.00
N GLU A 227 -3.65 -12.43 8.50
CA GLU A 227 -4.37 -13.57 7.96
C GLU A 227 -5.81 -13.14 7.64
N LEU A 228 -6.40 -13.76 6.64
CA LEU A 228 -7.82 -13.64 6.31
C LEU A 228 -8.48 -15.00 6.53
N TRP A 229 -9.53 -15.00 7.33
CA TRP A 229 -10.27 -16.20 7.72
C TRP A 229 -11.69 -16.13 7.24
N GLU A 230 -12.26 -17.27 6.91
CA GLU A 230 -13.69 -17.47 6.76
C GLU A 230 -14.23 -18.09 8.05
N VAL A 231 -15.29 -17.53 8.60
CA VAL A 231 -15.91 -18.00 9.86
C VAL A 231 -17.34 -18.43 9.62
N PRO A 232 -17.88 -19.35 10.43
CA PRO A 232 -19.30 -19.67 10.36
C PRO A 232 -20.19 -18.44 10.49
N ALA A 233 -21.27 -18.35 9.71
CA ALA A 233 -22.15 -17.18 9.69
C ALA A 233 -22.70 -16.82 11.10
N ALA A 234 -22.94 -17.82 11.96
CA ALA A 234 -23.40 -17.60 13.34
C ALA A 234 -22.35 -16.88 14.23
N LYS A 235 -21.09 -16.82 13.80
CA LYS A 235 -19.99 -16.15 14.53
C LYS A 235 -19.52 -14.86 13.87
N ALA A 236 -19.98 -14.59 12.66
CA ALA A 236 -19.68 -13.35 11.97
C ALA A 236 -20.36 -12.15 12.65
N GLN A 237 -19.62 -11.06 12.80
CA GLN A 237 -20.10 -9.79 13.35
C GLN A 237 -19.69 -8.64 12.41
N PRO A 238 -20.24 -8.55 11.19
CA PRO A 238 -19.80 -7.62 10.17
C PRO A 238 -19.69 -6.18 10.71
N GLY A 239 -18.55 -5.53 10.48
CA GLY A 239 -18.26 -4.19 10.96
C GLY A 239 -17.68 -4.11 12.37
N LYS A 240 -17.59 -5.23 13.10
CA LYS A 240 -16.92 -5.21 14.41
C LYS A 240 -15.40 -5.09 14.23
N VAL A 241 -14.82 -4.15 14.97
CA VAL A 241 -13.40 -3.85 15.03
C VAL A 241 -12.89 -4.16 16.43
N VAL A 242 -11.80 -4.90 16.52
CA VAL A 242 -11.12 -5.17 17.79
C VAL A 242 -9.64 -4.83 17.64
N HIS A 243 -9.12 -4.04 18.55
CA HIS A 243 -7.70 -3.78 18.71
C HIS A 243 -7.19 -4.38 20.02
N THR A 244 -5.94 -4.81 20.03
CA THR A 244 -5.30 -5.35 21.24
C THR A 244 -3.95 -4.72 21.47
N ALA A 245 -3.56 -4.59 22.75
CA ALA A 245 -2.22 -4.20 23.19
C ALA A 245 -1.76 -5.09 24.35
N GLY A 246 -0.50 -4.99 24.74
CA GLY A 246 0.08 -5.77 25.82
C GLY A 246 0.68 -7.09 25.32
N TRP A 247 0.46 -8.19 26.07
CA TRP A 247 1.04 -9.49 25.71
C TRP A 247 0.78 -9.86 24.21
N PRO A 248 1.77 -10.42 23.50
CA PRO A 248 3.05 -10.92 23.97
C PRO A 248 4.20 -9.90 23.99
N MET A 249 3.90 -8.63 23.87
CA MET A 249 4.89 -7.55 23.94
C MET A 249 5.06 -7.09 25.39
N ASP A 250 6.27 -6.67 25.70
CA ASP A 250 6.58 -5.95 26.93
C ASP A 250 6.27 -4.45 26.83
N ALA A 251 6.41 -3.74 27.93
CA ALA A 251 6.14 -2.31 27.99
C ALA A 251 7.10 -1.44 27.16
N SER A 252 8.22 -2.00 26.70
CA SER A 252 9.23 -1.32 25.88
C SER A 252 8.97 -1.45 24.38
N THR A 253 8.07 -2.36 23.98
CA THR A 253 7.79 -2.67 22.59
C THR A 253 6.41 -2.15 22.18
N PHE A 254 6.40 -1.18 21.27
CA PHE A 254 5.16 -0.65 20.73
C PHE A 254 4.58 -1.57 19.64
N GLY A 255 3.24 -1.75 19.66
CA GLY A 255 2.53 -2.57 18.69
C GLY A 255 1.23 -3.13 19.25
N GLY A 256 0.62 -4.07 18.54
CA GLY A 256 -0.63 -4.70 18.94
C GLY A 256 -1.23 -5.61 17.88
N GLY A 257 -2.33 -6.25 18.23
CA GLY A 257 -3.12 -7.04 17.31
C GLY A 257 -4.37 -6.30 16.86
N PHE A 258 -4.94 -6.78 15.78
CA PHE A 258 -6.26 -6.37 15.31
C PHE A 258 -7.05 -7.56 14.83
N LEU A 259 -8.38 -7.47 14.96
CA LEU A 259 -9.36 -8.40 14.43
C LEU A 259 -10.52 -7.60 13.87
N TYR A 260 -10.74 -7.71 12.56
CA TYR A 260 -11.77 -6.97 11.85
C TYR A 260 -12.73 -7.92 11.17
N HIS A 261 -14.01 -7.80 11.49
CA HIS A 261 -15.07 -8.54 10.81
C HIS A 261 -15.48 -7.80 9.53
N LEU A 262 -15.11 -8.36 8.40
CA LEU A 262 -15.53 -7.89 7.09
C LEU A 262 -16.93 -8.42 6.73
N ALA A 263 -17.44 -8.02 5.57
CA ALA A 263 -18.57 -8.67 4.93
C ALA A 263 -18.27 -10.14 4.57
N ASP A 264 -19.29 -10.88 4.16
CA ASP A 264 -19.18 -12.26 3.64
C ASP A 264 -18.52 -13.24 4.61
N ASN A 265 -18.81 -13.11 5.91
CA ASN A 265 -18.30 -13.98 6.97
C ASN A 265 -16.76 -14.05 7.03
N LYS A 266 -16.08 -13.00 6.59
CA LYS A 266 -14.62 -12.93 6.63
C LYS A 266 -14.13 -12.15 7.83
N VAL A 267 -13.00 -12.59 8.38
CA VAL A 267 -12.31 -11.93 9.49
C VAL A 267 -10.84 -11.73 9.11
N ALA A 268 -10.40 -10.49 9.18
CA ALA A 268 -8.98 -10.18 9.08
C ALA A 268 -8.37 -10.16 10.48
N LEU A 269 -7.38 -10.98 10.72
CA LEU A 269 -6.60 -11.04 11.96
C LEU A 269 -5.16 -10.63 11.66
N GLY A 270 -4.58 -9.77 12.47
CA GLY A 270 -3.21 -9.39 12.29
C GLY A 270 -2.54 -8.93 13.58
N PHE A 271 -1.21 -8.84 13.48
CA PHE A 271 -0.36 -8.39 14.56
C PHE A 271 0.76 -7.52 13.99
N VAL A 272 1.01 -6.39 14.63
CA VAL A 272 2.04 -5.42 14.23
C VAL A 272 2.98 -5.18 15.39
N ARG A 273 4.27 -5.16 15.12
CA ARG A 273 5.32 -4.84 16.08
C ARG A 273 6.26 -3.78 15.53
N TYR A 274 6.55 -2.79 16.34
CA TYR A 274 7.59 -1.81 16.05
C TYR A 274 8.99 -2.44 16.15
N THR A 275 9.88 -2.11 15.21
CA THR A 275 11.25 -2.65 15.19
C THR A 275 12.27 -1.52 15.08
N PHE A 276 13.16 -1.42 16.06
CA PHE A 276 14.31 -0.49 16.02
C PHE A 276 15.46 -0.97 15.13
N ALA A 277 15.50 -2.27 14.83
CA ALA A 277 16.55 -2.88 14.01
C ALA A 277 15.99 -4.05 13.20
N LEU A 278 16.55 -4.27 12.04
CA LEU A 278 16.24 -5.38 11.14
C LEU A 278 16.74 -6.70 11.74
N VAL A 279 15.99 -7.29 12.67
CA VAL A 279 16.33 -8.59 13.25
C VAL A 279 15.50 -9.67 12.56
N VAL A 280 16.15 -10.45 11.73
CA VAL A 280 15.61 -11.54 10.90
C VAL A 280 14.96 -12.70 11.70
N ARG A 281 15.09 -12.73 13.03
CA ARG A 281 14.51 -13.78 13.88
C ARG A 281 13.01 -13.70 14.15
N THR A 282 12.34 -12.69 13.63
CA THR A 282 10.97 -12.31 14.04
C THR A 282 9.86 -13.15 13.41
N HIS A 283 10.08 -13.79 12.26
CA HIS A 283 9.01 -14.50 11.52
C HIS A 283 8.43 -15.71 12.27
N VAL A 284 9.28 -16.54 12.85
CA VAL A 284 8.83 -17.75 13.57
C VAL A 284 8.12 -17.39 14.88
N GLN A 285 8.58 -16.34 15.56
CA GLN A 285 7.95 -15.86 16.79
C GLN A 285 6.56 -15.24 16.51
N LEU A 286 6.41 -14.48 15.44
CA LEU A 286 5.14 -13.85 15.08
C LEU A 286 4.06 -14.89 14.71
N LEU A 287 4.42 -15.94 13.96
CA LEU A 287 3.49 -17.05 13.66
C LEU A 287 3.08 -17.80 14.93
N SER A 288 4.01 -18.07 15.85
CA SER A 288 3.69 -18.70 17.13
C SER A 288 2.82 -17.82 18.02
N ILE A 289 2.95 -16.49 17.92
CA ILE A 289 2.15 -15.50 18.62
C ILE A 289 0.71 -15.49 18.10
N LEU A 290 0.51 -15.48 16.79
CA LEU A 290 -0.83 -15.58 16.20
C LEU A 290 -1.53 -16.88 16.61
N GLN A 291 -0.79 -18.02 16.60
CA GLN A 291 -1.34 -19.29 17.08
C GLN A 291 -1.73 -19.25 18.54
N ARG A 292 -0.95 -18.59 19.42
CA ARG A 292 -1.26 -18.48 20.85
C ARG A 292 -2.41 -17.51 21.11
N ILE A 293 -2.50 -16.38 20.40
CA ILE A 293 -3.66 -15.46 20.45
C ILE A 293 -4.95 -16.21 20.08
N ARG A 294 -4.89 -17.15 19.12
CA ARG A 294 -6.02 -18.06 18.80
C ARG A 294 -6.44 -18.93 19.98
N CYS A 295 -5.45 -19.46 20.73
CA CYS A 295 -5.72 -20.44 21.78
C CYS A 295 -6.11 -19.83 23.13
N GLN A 296 -5.63 -18.63 23.45
CA GLN A 296 -5.83 -18.01 24.77
C GLN A 296 -7.09 -17.15 24.89
N ASN A 297 -7.49 -16.51 23.81
CA ASN A 297 -8.81 -15.89 23.81
C ASN A 297 -9.81 -17.04 23.66
N GLN A 298 -10.74 -17.17 24.58
CA GLN A 298 -11.91 -18.08 24.52
C GLN A 298 -12.82 -17.75 23.29
N TRP A 299 -12.21 -17.41 22.19
CA TRP A 299 -12.78 -17.39 20.87
C TRP A 299 -12.80 -18.86 20.42
N SER A 300 -13.59 -19.69 21.11
CA SER A 300 -13.98 -21.00 20.61
C SER A 300 -14.78 -20.79 19.33
N TYR A 301 -14.08 -20.67 18.24
CA TYR A 301 -14.62 -20.68 16.91
C TYR A 301 -14.85 -22.11 16.43
#